data_a12a4ad6c91c89ae3f2bbaab875266ce
#
_entry.id   a12a4ad6c91c89ae3f2bbaab875266ce
#
_cell.length_a   1.000
_cell.length_b   1.000
_cell.length_c   1.000
_cell.angle_alpha   90.00
_cell.angle_beta   90.00
_cell.angle_gamma   90.00
#
_symmetry.space_group_name_H-M   'P 1'
#
loop_
_entity.id
_entity.type
_entity.pdbx_description
1 polymer ?
#
loop_
_entity_poly.entity_id
_entity_poly.type
_entity_poly.pdbx_seq_one_letter_code
_entity_poly.pdbx_strand_id
1 'polypeptide(L)'
;MGLKSLTYPTLFILIIFLLMFIKILPLDTIPKEWIGPDVLFCVILTWCLRRPLSAPIVLIGLLFLLQDILFQRPPGLYAACATLACEWCKRQVLRAEDFPFVAEWLTASIAIVAVFVLSQGIASLSLIATPPAVMFVKELMPTILAYPVVVLLLRYGLGLRRQQMAGFDASLGQEH
;
A
#
# COMPACT_ATOMS: atom_id res chain seq x y z
N MET A 1 -14.29 11.51 -21.79
CA MET A 1 -13.52 11.05 -20.62
C MET A 1 -14.21 11.60 -19.39
N GLY A 2 -14.97 10.75 -18.66
CA GLY A 2 -15.95 11.22 -17.68
C GLY A 2 -15.36 11.63 -16.35
N LEU A 3 -16.04 12.52 -15.63
CA LEU A 3 -15.76 12.98 -14.26
C LEU A 3 -15.41 11.83 -13.29
N LYS A 4 -15.93 10.63 -13.54
CA LYS A 4 -15.65 9.42 -12.74
C LYS A 4 -14.19 8.93 -12.81
N SER A 5 -13.44 9.27 -13.87
CA SER A 5 -12.03 8.88 -14.01
C SER A 5 -11.09 9.68 -13.10
N LEU A 6 -11.44 10.93 -12.79
CA LEU A 6 -10.64 11.80 -11.92
C LEU A 6 -10.98 11.65 -10.41
N THR A 7 -12.18 11.14 -10.08
CA THR A 7 -12.62 11.05 -8.68
C THR A 7 -11.83 10.01 -7.87
N TYR A 8 -11.42 8.90 -8.48
CA TYR A 8 -10.68 7.86 -7.75
C TYR A 8 -9.24 8.24 -7.38
N PRO A 9 -8.42 8.84 -8.27
CA PRO A 9 -7.08 9.29 -7.90
C PRO A 9 -7.10 10.45 -6.89
N THR A 10 -8.04 11.39 -7.00
CA THR A 10 -8.18 12.48 -6.02
C THR A 10 -8.62 11.97 -4.66
N LEU A 11 -9.56 11.02 -4.62
CA LEU A 11 -10.00 10.38 -3.39
C LEU A 11 -8.85 9.58 -2.73
N PHE A 12 -8.04 8.88 -3.54
CA PHE A 12 -6.85 8.18 -3.07
C PHE A 12 -5.87 9.11 -2.37
N ILE A 13 -5.52 10.22 -3.03
CA ILE A 13 -4.61 11.22 -2.47
C ILE A 13 -5.18 11.79 -1.16
N LEU A 14 -6.47 12.16 -1.15
CA LEU A 14 -7.12 12.73 0.03
C LEU A 14 -7.07 11.78 1.23
N ILE A 15 -7.36 10.49 1.01
CA ILE A 15 -7.34 9.49 2.08
C ILE A 15 -5.93 9.30 2.62
N ILE A 16 -4.92 9.23 1.74
CA ILE A 16 -3.53 9.06 2.17
C ILE A 16 -3.06 10.27 2.98
N PHE A 17 -3.36 11.49 2.53
CA PHE A 17 -3.04 12.70 3.29
C PHE A 17 -3.77 12.76 4.63
N LEU A 18 -5.05 12.37 4.68
CA LEU A 18 -5.82 12.29 5.93
C LEU A 18 -5.20 11.29 6.91
N LEU A 19 -4.82 10.10 6.43
CA LEU A 19 -4.17 9.09 7.27
C LEU A 19 -2.79 9.54 7.73
N MET A 20 -2.00 10.20 6.88
CA MET A 20 -0.72 10.79 7.27
C MET A 20 -0.93 11.85 8.36
N PHE A 21 -1.90 12.73 8.18
CA PHE A 21 -2.24 13.76 9.16
C PHE A 21 -2.61 13.15 10.52
N ILE A 22 -3.51 12.15 10.54
CA ILE A 22 -3.91 11.45 11.77
C ILE A 22 -2.70 10.79 12.45
N LYS A 23 -1.79 10.19 11.66
CA LYS A 23 -0.60 9.52 12.19
C LYS A 23 0.44 10.50 12.77
N ILE A 24 0.46 11.75 12.30
CA ILE A 24 1.36 12.80 12.82
C ILE A 24 0.80 13.45 14.08
N LEU A 25 -0.55 13.44 14.27
CA LEU A 25 -1.14 14.00 15.48
C LEU A 25 -0.61 13.25 16.72
N PRO A 26 -0.03 13.95 17.70
CA PRO A 26 0.44 13.32 18.92
C PRO A 26 -0.75 12.99 19.83
N LEU A 27 -1.53 11.97 19.44
CA LEU A 27 -2.69 11.51 20.19
C LEU A 27 -2.30 10.67 21.41
N ASP A 28 -1.05 10.25 21.48
CA ASP A 28 -0.54 9.40 22.54
C ASP A 28 0.40 10.18 23.45
N THR A 29 -0.01 10.36 24.69
CA THR A 29 0.79 10.99 25.76
C THR A 29 1.67 9.99 26.52
N ILE A 30 1.52 8.69 26.27
CA ILE A 30 2.25 7.62 26.95
C ILE A 30 3.10 6.87 25.92
N PRO A 31 4.38 6.56 26.23
CA PRO A 31 5.22 5.73 25.36
C PRO A 31 4.55 4.39 25.12
N LYS A 32 4.11 4.12 23.87
CA LYS A 32 3.53 2.83 23.52
C LYS A 32 4.62 1.79 23.36
N GLU A 33 4.56 0.74 24.14
CA GLU A 33 5.33 -0.48 23.90
C GLU A 33 4.84 -1.22 22.62
N TRP A 34 3.64 -0.89 22.15
CA TRP A 34 3.03 -1.53 21.00
C TRP A 34 3.06 -0.60 19.78
N ILE A 35 3.79 -1.03 18.76
CA ILE A 35 3.78 -0.41 17.43
C ILE A 35 2.53 -0.91 16.71
N GLY A 36 1.62 0.01 16.38
CA GLY A 36 0.40 -0.32 15.64
C GLY A 36 0.68 -0.75 14.19
N PRO A 37 -0.33 -1.33 13.51
CA PRO A 37 -0.20 -1.75 12.10
C PRO A 37 0.08 -0.55 11.18
N ASP A 38 0.83 -0.78 10.09
CA ASP A 38 1.01 0.23 9.04
C ASP A 38 -0.23 0.29 8.12
N VAL A 39 -1.29 0.94 8.64
CA VAL A 39 -2.57 1.10 7.95
C VAL A 39 -2.39 1.83 6.63
N LEU A 40 -1.48 2.80 6.56
CA LEU A 40 -1.21 3.59 5.36
C LEU A 40 -0.69 2.69 4.24
N PHE A 41 0.25 1.81 4.53
CA PHE A 41 0.76 0.83 3.57
C PHE A 41 -0.35 -0.14 3.13
N CYS A 42 -1.19 -0.64 4.07
CA CYS A 42 -2.34 -1.49 3.74
C CYS A 42 -3.33 -0.80 2.79
N VAL A 43 -3.63 0.49 3.00
CA VAL A 43 -4.53 1.26 2.12
C VAL A 43 -3.93 1.41 0.72
N ILE A 44 -2.65 1.76 0.59
CA ILE A 44 -1.97 1.90 -0.70
C ILE A 44 -1.94 0.56 -1.44
N LEU A 45 -1.59 -0.55 -0.75
CA LEU A 45 -1.61 -1.89 -1.33
C LEU A 45 -3.00 -2.30 -1.82
N THR A 46 -4.04 -2.07 -1.00
CA THR A 46 -5.43 -2.37 -1.39
C THR A 46 -5.82 -1.59 -2.63
N TRP A 47 -5.41 -0.33 -2.74
CA TRP A 47 -5.68 0.49 -3.92
C TRP A 47 -4.96 -0.03 -5.15
N CYS A 48 -3.68 -0.39 -5.02
CA CYS A 48 -2.89 -0.98 -6.11
C CYS A 48 -3.48 -2.30 -6.61
N LEU A 49 -4.00 -3.14 -5.72
CA LEU A 49 -4.61 -4.43 -6.06
C LEU A 49 -6.02 -4.30 -6.64
N ARG A 50 -6.79 -3.29 -6.25
CA ARG A 50 -8.18 -3.12 -6.68
C ARG A 50 -8.36 -2.12 -7.82
N ARG A 51 -7.50 -1.11 -7.91
CA ARG A 51 -7.53 -0.02 -8.90
C ARG A 51 -6.13 0.28 -9.45
N PRO A 52 -5.46 -0.68 -10.10
CA PRO A 52 -4.06 -0.53 -10.53
C PRO A 52 -3.82 0.67 -11.46
N LEU A 53 -4.79 1.01 -12.29
CA LEU A 53 -4.69 2.12 -13.26
C LEU A 53 -4.87 3.51 -12.64
N SER A 54 -5.49 3.62 -11.45
CA SER A 54 -5.75 4.91 -10.81
C SER A 54 -4.63 5.39 -9.88
N ALA A 55 -3.58 4.58 -9.69
CA ALA A 55 -2.44 4.90 -8.83
C ALA A 55 -1.12 4.77 -9.62
N PRO A 56 -0.69 5.82 -10.35
CA PRO A 56 0.57 5.79 -11.10
C PRO A 56 1.76 5.59 -10.15
N ILE A 57 2.80 4.88 -10.65
CA ILE A 57 3.98 4.53 -9.85
C ILE A 57 4.69 5.75 -9.26
N VAL A 58 4.75 6.84 -10.01
CA VAL A 58 5.37 8.09 -9.56
C VAL A 58 4.63 8.67 -8.35
N LEU A 59 3.30 8.66 -8.37
CA LEU A 59 2.48 9.13 -7.25
C LEU A 59 2.73 8.26 -6.01
N ILE A 60 2.74 6.94 -6.15
CA ILE A 60 3.01 6.00 -5.05
C ILE A 60 4.40 6.28 -4.47
N GLY A 61 5.41 6.41 -5.32
CA GLY A 61 6.79 6.70 -4.88
C GLY A 61 6.90 8.01 -4.12
N LEU A 62 6.25 9.08 -4.60
CA LEU A 62 6.22 10.37 -3.92
C LEU A 62 5.50 10.31 -2.56
N LEU A 63 4.40 9.56 -2.47
CA LEU A 63 3.67 9.39 -1.21
C LEU A 63 4.51 8.63 -0.17
N PHE A 64 5.21 7.55 -0.58
CA PHE A 64 6.10 6.84 0.33
C PHE A 64 7.35 7.64 0.69
N LEU A 65 7.89 8.42 -0.25
CA LEU A 65 9.02 9.32 0.04
C LEU A 65 8.61 10.41 1.05
N LEU A 66 7.43 10.97 0.88
CA LEU A 66 6.86 11.91 1.85
C LEU A 66 6.68 11.24 3.22
N GLN A 67 6.21 9.99 3.24
CA GLN A 67 6.08 9.20 4.46
C GLN A 67 7.43 8.99 5.16
N ASP A 68 8.50 8.66 4.42
CA ASP A 68 9.84 8.48 4.98
C ASP A 68 10.33 9.77 5.66
N ILE A 69 10.13 10.93 5.01
CA ILE A 69 10.52 12.24 5.54
C ILE A 69 9.70 12.57 6.80
N LEU A 70 8.37 12.38 6.77
CA LEU A 70 7.49 12.71 7.88
C LEU A 70 7.73 11.83 9.13
N PHE A 71 8.09 10.57 8.93
CA PHE A 71 8.32 9.63 10.03
C PHE A 71 9.80 9.46 10.38
N GLN A 72 10.66 10.37 9.89
CA GLN A 72 12.09 10.42 10.19
C GLN A 72 12.81 9.07 9.93
N ARG A 73 12.34 8.33 8.93
CA ARG A 73 13.00 7.12 8.42
C ARG A 73 14.13 7.53 7.46
N PRO A 74 15.12 6.66 7.20
CA PRO A 74 16.09 6.93 6.14
C PRO A 74 15.37 7.20 4.82
N PRO A 75 15.48 8.44 4.27
CA PRO A 75 14.65 8.83 3.13
C PRO A 75 14.98 8.00 1.90
N GLY A 76 13.94 7.46 1.26
CA GLY A 76 14.02 6.71 0.02
C GLY A 76 14.19 5.20 0.19
N LEU A 77 14.64 4.69 1.33
CA LEU A 77 14.87 3.25 1.51
C LEU A 77 13.55 2.47 1.56
N TYR A 78 12.67 2.86 2.48
CA TYR A 78 11.35 2.24 2.58
C TYR A 78 10.49 2.58 1.37
N ALA A 79 10.55 3.83 0.89
CA ALA A 79 9.84 4.29 -0.28
C ALA A 79 10.17 3.47 -1.54
N ALA A 80 11.43 3.16 -1.79
CA ALA A 80 11.84 2.35 -2.93
C ALA A 80 11.29 0.91 -2.82
N CYS A 81 11.49 0.25 -1.68
CA CYS A 81 11.00 -1.12 -1.44
C CYS A 81 9.47 -1.19 -1.57
N ALA A 82 8.74 -0.26 -0.95
CA ALA A 82 7.29 -0.23 -0.98
C ALA A 82 6.73 0.07 -2.38
N THR A 83 7.37 0.99 -3.13
CA THR A 83 6.98 1.30 -4.50
C THR A 83 7.16 0.10 -5.43
N LEU A 84 8.29 -0.60 -5.33
CA LEU A 84 8.55 -1.81 -6.10
C LEU A 84 7.57 -2.94 -5.77
N ALA A 85 7.24 -3.12 -4.48
CA ALA A 85 6.25 -4.09 -4.04
C ALA A 85 4.85 -3.75 -4.57
N CYS A 86 4.45 -2.49 -4.54
CA CYS A 86 3.18 -2.04 -5.12
C CYS A 86 3.12 -2.30 -6.63
N GLU A 87 4.20 -2.04 -7.35
CA GLU A 87 4.26 -2.30 -8.79
C GLU A 87 4.21 -3.80 -9.10
N TRP A 88 4.89 -4.61 -8.30
CA TRP A 88 4.80 -6.06 -8.39
C TRP A 88 3.36 -6.55 -8.15
N CYS A 89 2.68 -6.06 -7.12
CA CYS A 89 1.28 -6.37 -6.83
C CYS A 89 0.35 -6.01 -8.00
N LYS A 90 0.52 -4.83 -8.61
CA LYS A 90 -0.25 -4.42 -9.78
C LYS A 90 -0.07 -5.40 -10.94
N ARG A 91 1.18 -5.82 -11.23
CA ARG A 91 1.47 -6.77 -12.29
C ARG A 91 0.82 -8.13 -12.06
N GLN A 92 0.73 -8.59 -10.81
CA GLN A 92 0.04 -9.85 -10.48
C GLN A 92 -1.45 -9.76 -10.79
N VAL A 93 -2.10 -8.66 -10.42
CA VAL A 93 -3.53 -8.46 -10.71
C VAL A 93 -3.81 -8.32 -12.22
N LEU A 94 -2.93 -7.62 -12.95
CA LEU A 94 -3.09 -7.41 -14.39
C LEU A 94 -2.91 -8.68 -15.21
N ARG A 95 -2.17 -9.67 -14.69
CA ARG A 95 -1.92 -10.96 -15.34
C ARG A 95 -2.97 -12.04 -15.03
N ALA A 96 -3.73 -11.87 -13.94
CA ALA A 96 -4.67 -12.87 -13.48
C ALA A 96 -6.07 -12.58 -14.02
N GLU A 97 -6.68 -13.55 -14.70
CA GLU A 97 -8.08 -13.50 -15.15
C GLU A 97 -9.02 -13.47 -13.96
N ASP A 98 -8.81 -14.39 -13.00
CA ASP A 98 -9.52 -14.43 -11.72
C ASP A 98 -8.54 -14.25 -10.56
N PHE A 99 -8.87 -13.33 -9.65
CA PHE A 99 -8.04 -13.03 -8.49
C PHE A 99 -8.91 -13.03 -7.22
N PRO A 100 -9.15 -14.20 -6.62
CA PRO A 100 -9.98 -14.31 -5.43
C PRO A 100 -9.37 -13.54 -4.25
N PHE A 101 -10.19 -13.22 -3.25
CA PHE A 101 -9.74 -12.47 -2.06
C PHE A 101 -8.56 -13.14 -1.34
N VAL A 102 -8.52 -14.48 -1.32
CA VAL A 102 -7.40 -15.22 -0.71
C VAL A 102 -6.08 -14.93 -1.44
N ALA A 103 -6.10 -14.91 -2.77
CA ALA A 103 -4.92 -14.55 -3.57
C ALA A 103 -4.52 -13.08 -3.36
N GLU A 104 -5.51 -12.17 -3.25
CA GLU A 104 -5.29 -10.76 -2.91
C GLU A 104 -4.57 -10.62 -1.57
N TRP A 105 -5.06 -11.30 -0.53
CA TRP A 105 -4.46 -11.27 0.80
C TRP A 105 -3.07 -11.89 0.85
N LEU A 106 -2.86 -13.04 0.20
CA LEU A 106 -1.54 -13.68 0.11
C LEU A 106 -0.53 -12.78 -0.61
N THR A 107 -0.92 -12.19 -1.75
CA THR A 107 -0.06 -11.28 -2.50
C THR A 107 0.30 -10.05 -1.67
N ALA A 108 -0.67 -9.45 -0.98
CA ALA A 108 -0.43 -8.34 -0.07
C ALA A 108 0.48 -8.74 1.10
N SER A 109 0.28 -9.92 1.70
CA SER A 109 1.11 -10.43 2.80
C SER A 109 2.56 -10.64 2.36
N ILE A 110 2.78 -11.23 1.18
CA ILE A 110 4.12 -11.40 0.60
C ILE A 110 4.78 -10.03 0.36
N ALA A 111 4.04 -9.06 -0.18
CA ALA A 111 4.54 -7.71 -0.40
C ALA A 111 4.91 -7.02 0.91
N ILE A 112 4.08 -7.13 1.94
CA ILE A 112 4.34 -6.58 3.27
C ILE A 112 5.62 -7.20 3.84
N VAL A 113 5.73 -8.52 3.89
CA VAL A 113 6.91 -9.22 4.39
C VAL A 113 8.16 -8.80 3.61
N ALA A 114 8.09 -8.78 2.28
CA ALA A 114 9.21 -8.42 1.41
C ALA A 114 9.71 -6.98 1.69
N VAL A 115 8.81 -6.01 1.78
CA VAL A 115 9.18 -4.62 2.07
C VAL A 115 9.84 -4.50 3.43
N PHE A 116 9.26 -5.12 4.44
CA PHE A 116 9.83 -5.08 5.80
C PHE A 116 11.20 -5.77 5.88
N VAL A 117 11.36 -6.95 5.30
CA VAL A 117 12.63 -7.69 5.32
C VAL A 117 13.70 -6.97 4.50
N LEU A 118 13.37 -6.48 3.30
CA LEU A 118 14.34 -5.81 2.43
C LEU A 118 14.77 -4.45 3.02
N SER A 119 13.83 -3.65 3.50
CA SER A 119 14.16 -2.35 4.09
C SER A 119 15.04 -2.49 5.33
N GLN A 120 14.74 -3.45 6.19
CA GLN A 120 15.54 -3.72 7.38
C GLN A 120 16.91 -4.33 7.04
N GLY A 121 16.95 -5.26 6.08
CA GLY A 121 18.18 -5.88 5.61
C GLY A 121 19.15 -4.85 5.02
N ILE A 122 18.67 -3.96 4.16
CA ILE A 122 19.50 -2.90 3.55
C ILE A 122 19.94 -1.89 4.63
N ALA A 123 19.05 -1.51 5.55
CA ALA A 123 19.39 -0.59 6.64
C ALA A 123 20.49 -1.17 7.56
N SER A 124 20.42 -2.46 7.87
CA SER A 124 21.44 -3.13 8.69
C SER A 124 22.81 -3.23 7.99
N LEU A 125 22.82 -3.45 6.67
CA LEU A 125 24.05 -3.44 5.86
C LEU A 125 24.67 -2.05 5.74
N SER A 126 23.84 -0.99 5.82
CA SER A 126 24.29 0.40 5.75
C SER A 126 24.78 0.94 7.10
N LEU A 127 24.95 0.10 8.12
CA LEU A 127 25.33 0.49 9.50
C LEU A 127 24.43 1.57 10.12
N ILE A 128 23.22 1.72 9.61
CA ILE A 128 22.21 2.59 10.18
C ILE A 128 21.66 1.88 11.42
N ALA A 129 21.51 2.61 12.53
CA ALA A 129 20.93 2.07 13.76
C ALA A 129 19.50 1.57 13.46
N THR A 130 19.32 0.25 13.42
CA THR A 130 18.05 -0.40 13.17
C THR A 130 17.35 -0.75 14.48
N PRO A 131 16.01 -0.64 14.54
CA PRO A 131 15.26 -1.12 15.69
C PRO A 131 15.51 -2.62 15.93
N PRO A 132 15.43 -3.09 17.16
CA PRO A 132 15.60 -4.51 17.45
C PRO A 132 14.57 -5.38 16.70
N ALA A 133 14.96 -6.58 16.30
CA ALA A 133 14.13 -7.50 15.50
C ALA A 133 12.73 -7.76 16.12
N VAL A 134 12.60 -7.66 17.43
CA VAL A 134 11.32 -7.81 18.14
C VAL A 134 10.34 -6.69 17.79
N MET A 135 10.81 -5.44 17.64
CA MET A 135 9.94 -4.33 17.23
C MET A 135 9.44 -4.51 15.80
N PHE A 136 10.27 -5.05 14.94
CA PHE A 136 9.95 -5.40 13.59
C PHE A 136 8.78 -6.40 13.48
N VAL A 137 8.84 -7.50 14.24
CA VAL A 137 7.76 -8.49 14.28
C VAL A 137 6.46 -7.90 14.85
N LYS A 138 6.60 -7.03 15.86
CA LYS A 138 5.45 -6.31 16.46
C LYS A 138 4.71 -5.38 15.48
N GLU A 139 5.37 -4.87 14.43
CA GLU A 139 4.74 -4.07 13.38
C GLU A 139 4.22 -4.94 12.22
N LEU A 140 4.98 -5.98 11.84
CA LEU A 140 4.68 -6.85 10.71
C LEU A 140 3.39 -7.65 10.89
N MET A 141 3.26 -8.36 12.02
CA MET A 141 2.11 -9.23 12.27
C MET A 141 0.77 -8.48 12.31
N PRO A 142 0.63 -7.38 13.07
CA PRO A 142 -0.59 -6.59 13.05
C PRO A 142 -0.89 -6.01 11.66
N THR A 143 0.12 -5.66 10.88
CA THR A 143 -0.07 -5.12 9.53
C THR A 143 -0.70 -6.15 8.59
N ILE A 144 -0.22 -7.40 8.61
CA ILE A 144 -0.81 -8.50 7.82
C ILE A 144 -2.26 -8.77 8.26
N LEU A 145 -2.53 -8.77 9.56
CA LEU A 145 -3.87 -9.01 10.11
C LEU A 145 -4.82 -7.82 9.88
N ALA A 146 -4.31 -6.61 9.85
CA ALA A 146 -5.09 -5.41 9.57
C ALA A 146 -5.52 -5.31 8.09
N TYR A 147 -4.78 -5.93 7.17
CA TYR A 147 -5.07 -5.87 5.75
C TYR A 147 -6.52 -6.24 5.38
N PRO A 148 -7.09 -7.40 5.79
CA PRO A 148 -8.48 -7.75 5.49
C PRO A 148 -9.48 -6.74 6.07
N VAL A 149 -9.20 -6.17 7.25
CA VAL A 149 -10.06 -5.15 7.87
C VAL A 149 -10.05 -3.87 7.02
N VAL A 150 -8.86 -3.42 6.60
CA VAL A 150 -8.70 -2.25 5.71
C VAL A 150 -9.44 -2.46 4.38
N VAL A 151 -9.31 -3.65 3.80
CA VAL A 151 -10.02 -4.03 2.57
C VAL A 151 -11.54 -3.94 2.75
N LEU A 152 -12.07 -4.43 3.86
CA LEU A 152 -13.51 -4.35 4.18
C LEU A 152 -13.95 -2.90 4.35
N LEU A 153 -13.20 -2.10 5.10
CA LEU A 153 -13.50 -0.67 5.30
C LEU A 153 -13.52 0.10 3.99
N LEU A 154 -12.53 -0.11 3.10
CA LEU A 154 -12.48 0.53 1.80
C LEU A 154 -13.59 0.05 0.85
N ARG A 155 -13.97 -1.23 0.93
CA ARG A 155 -15.05 -1.80 0.13
C ARG A 155 -16.41 -1.24 0.53
N TYR A 156 -16.72 -1.21 1.82
CA TYR A 156 -18.03 -0.77 2.31
C TYR A 156 -18.12 0.75 2.46
N GLY A 157 -17.05 1.43 2.88
CA GLY A 157 -17.02 2.88 3.06
C GLY A 157 -16.94 3.65 1.75
N LEU A 158 -16.09 3.22 0.83
CA LEU A 158 -15.80 3.92 -0.42
C LEU A 158 -16.34 3.22 -1.67
N GLY A 159 -16.99 2.07 -1.50
CA GLY A 159 -17.46 1.28 -2.64
C GLY A 159 -16.32 0.82 -3.55
N LEU A 160 -15.11 0.63 -3.01
CA LEU A 160 -13.92 0.28 -3.78
C LEU A 160 -14.05 -1.16 -4.29
N ARG A 161 -14.82 -1.32 -5.36
CA ARG A 161 -14.95 -2.60 -6.06
C ARG A 161 -13.77 -2.79 -6.99
N ARG A 162 -13.37 -4.04 -7.16
CA ARG A 162 -12.33 -4.42 -8.10
C ARG A 162 -12.72 -4.05 -9.52
N GLN A 163 -11.77 -3.51 -10.27
CA GLN A 163 -11.94 -3.23 -11.68
C GLN A 163 -11.79 -4.56 -12.45
N GLN A 164 -12.89 -5.06 -13.01
CA GLN A 164 -12.82 -6.20 -13.94
C GLN A 164 -12.23 -5.70 -15.26
N MET A 165 -11.08 -6.23 -15.64
CA MET A 165 -10.37 -5.86 -16.88
C MET A 165 -10.95 -6.54 -18.12
N ALA A 166 -11.95 -7.40 -17.99
CA ALA A 166 -12.54 -8.17 -19.09
C ALA A 166 -13.15 -7.35 -20.25
N GLY A 167 -13.14 -6.01 -20.16
CA GLY A 167 -13.68 -5.14 -21.21
C GLY A 167 -12.65 -4.42 -22.08
N PHE A 168 -11.35 -4.52 -21.78
CA PHE A 168 -10.35 -3.75 -22.53
C PHE A 168 -9.97 -4.42 -23.86
N ASP A 169 -9.91 -5.76 -23.90
CA ASP A 169 -9.60 -6.49 -25.14
C ASP A 169 -10.78 -6.55 -26.12
N ALA A 170 -12.03 -6.45 -25.63
CA ALA A 170 -13.22 -6.44 -26.50
C ALA A 170 -13.38 -5.15 -27.30
N SER A 171 -12.81 -4.03 -26.82
CA SER A 171 -12.90 -2.74 -27.54
C SER A 171 -11.86 -2.60 -28.66
N LEU A 172 -10.75 -3.31 -28.58
CA LEU A 172 -9.69 -3.30 -29.61
C LEU A 172 -9.97 -4.31 -30.73
N GLY A 173 -10.84 -5.29 -30.53
CA GLY A 173 -11.23 -6.30 -31.52
C GLY A 173 -12.36 -5.88 -32.46
N GLN A 174 -12.98 -4.72 -32.26
CA GLN A 174 -14.09 -4.24 -33.11
C GLN A 174 -13.68 -3.20 -34.17
N GLU A 175 -12.41 -2.85 -34.29
CA GLU A 175 -11.91 -1.89 -35.31
C GLU A 175 -11.19 -2.56 -36.49
N HIS A 176 -11.53 -3.84 -36.79
CA HIS A 176 -11.05 -4.51 -38.02
C HIS A 176 -12.20 -5.05 -38.85
#